data_fc176f4140dfd0741f9e1253c5a2c178
#
_entry.id   fc176f4140dfd0741f9e1253c5a2c178
#
_cell.length_a   1.000
_cell.length_b   1.000
_cell.length_c   1.000
_cell.angle_alpha   90.00
_cell.angle_beta   90.00
_cell.angle_gamma   90.00
#
_symmetry.space_group_name_H-M   'P 1'
#
loop_
_entity.id
_entity.type
_entity.pdbx_description
1 polymer ?
#
loop_
_entity_poly.entity_id
_entity_poly.type
_entity_poly.pdbx_seq_one_letter_code
_entity_poly.pdbx_strand_id
1 'polypeptide(L)'
;MIGYCFGGTGALETARANFPVKGVVSIHGGLGKDSTRTNGALNTKILIENPAEDGGVTPQVMSNLVKEMNEGKADWQVITYAYSKHTFTDPKSPDYNEVMAKRAWSHTLLFLGEVLK
;
A
#
# COMPACT_ATOMS: atom_id res chain seq x y z
N MET A 1 -3.55 -3.05 10.41
CA MET A 1 -2.11 -3.37 10.26
C MET A 1 -1.46 -2.33 9.37
N ILE A 2 -0.31 -1.83 9.76
CA ILE A 2 0.47 -0.85 8.99
C ILE A 2 1.86 -1.45 8.76
N GLY A 3 2.36 -1.35 7.54
CA GLY A 3 3.71 -1.82 7.24
C GLY A 3 4.45 -0.89 6.29
N TYR A 4 5.75 -0.78 6.50
CA TYR A 4 6.67 0.02 5.70
C TYR A 4 7.63 -0.91 4.96
N CYS A 5 7.97 -0.61 3.72
CA CYS A 5 8.90 -1.40 2.92
C CYS A 5 8.46 -2.87 2.84
N PHE A 6 9.28 -3.79 3.29
CA PHE A 6 8.94 -5.21 3.38
C PHE A 6 7.70 -5.45 4.24
N GLY A 7 7.54 -4.66 5.32
CA GLY A 7 6.32 -4.70 6.14
C GLY A 7 5.08 -4.25 5.37
N GLY A 8 5.23 -3.34 4.41
CA GLY A 8 4.15 -2.94 3.51
C GLY A 8 3.71 -4.09 2.61
N THR A 9 4.66 -4.84 2.08
CA THR A 9 4.39 -6.08 1.36
C THR A 9 3.61 -7.05 2.25
N GLY A 10 4.05 -7.22 3.49
CA GLY A 10 3.38 -8.08 4.46
C GLY A 10 1.96 -7.63 4.79
N ALA A 11 1.73 -6.32 4.90
CA ALA A 11 0.38 -5.78 5.13
C ALA A 11 -0.55 -6.14 3.97
N LEU A 12 -0.10 -5.97 2.73
CA LEU A 12 -0.89 -6.32 1.56
C LEU A 12 -1.15 -7.83 1.48
N GLU A 13 -0.15 -8.65 1.81
CA GLU A 13 -0.32 -10.11 1.86
C GLU A 13 -1.32 -10.52 2.96
N THR A 14 -1.35 -9.80 4.08
CA THR A 14 -2.35 -10.01 5.14
C THR A 14 -3.77 -9.81 4.60
N ALA A 15 -3.97 -8.77 3.80
CA ALA A 15 -5.25 -8.52 3.15
C ALA A 15 -5.58 -9.62 2.12
N ARG A 16 -4.60 -10.02 1.32
CA ARG A 16 -4.77 -11.10 0.32
C ARG A 16 -5.15 -12.42 0.96
N ALA A 17 -4.62 -12.69 2.16
CA ALA A 17 -4.94 -13.90 2.91
C ALA A 17 -6.26 -13.79 3.67
N ASN A 18 -6.91 -12.63 3.65
CA ASN A 18 -8.15 -12.34 4.37
C ASN A 18 -8.05 -12.63 5.87
N PHE A 19 -6.90 -12.30 6.48
CA PHE A 19 -6.78 -12.36 7.94
C PHE A 19 -7.76 -11.38 8.59
N PRO A 20 -8.22 -11.67 9.83
CA PRO A 20 -9.28 -10.90 10.46
C PRO A 20 -8.80 -9.56 11.01
N VAL A 21 -8.36 -8.67 10.11
CA VAL A 21 -7.99 -7.30 10.43
C VAL A 21 -8.98 -6.34 9.74
N LYS A 22 -9.24 -5.20 10.36
CA LYS A 22 -10.21 -4.23 9.84
C LYS A 22 -9.70 -3.48 8.62
N GLY A 23 -8.39 -3.27 8.54
CA GLY A 23 -7.78 -2.60 7.42
C GLY A 23 -6.28 -2.77 7.42
N VAL A 24 -5.67 -2.55 6.27
CA VAL A 24 -4.21 -2.57 6.12
C VAL A 24 -3.74 -1.30 5.44
N VAL A 25 -2.55 -0.83 5.83
CA VAL A 25 -1.86 0.28 5.17
C VAL A 25 -0.50 -0.24 4.72
N SER A 26 -0.27 -0.20 3.41
CA SER A 26 1.03 -0.54 2.82
C SER A 26 1.73 0.73 2.40
N ILE A 27 2.86 1.04 3.03
CA ILE A 27 3.63 2.25 2.78
C ILE A 27 4.93 1.86 2.10
N HIS A 28 5.13 2.32 0.88
CA HIS A 28 6.25 2.00 -0.02
C HIS A 28 6.65 0.51 0.00
N GLY A 29 5.66 -0.36 0.08
CA GLY A 29 5.87 -1.80 -0.05
C GLY A 29 5.83 -2.27 -1.50
N GLY A 30 6.25 -3.49 -1.73
CA GLY A 30 6.05 -4.14 -3.01
C GLY A 30 4.58 -4.45 -3.23
N LEU A 31 4.10 -4.26 -4.45
CA LEU A 31 2.70 -4.42 -4.80
C LEU A 31 2.43 -5.67 -5.65
N GLY A 32 3.46 -6.36 -6.10
CA GLY A 32 3.33 -7.55 -6.91
C GLY A 32 2.77 -8.73 -6.13
N LYS A 33 2.15 -9.63 -6.86
CA LYS A 33 1.62 -10.89 -6.35
C LYS A 33 2.18 -12.02 -7.21
N ASP A 34 2.38 -13.18 -6.59
CA ASP A 34 2.73 -14.38 -7.33
C ASP A 34 1.63 -14.65 -8.39
N SER A 35 2.03 -14.62 -9.66
CA SER A 35 1.09 -14.75 -10.79
C SER A 35 0.42 -16.12 -10.85
N THR A 36 0.98 -17.13 -10.17
CA THR A 36 0.38 -18.46 -10.09
C THR A 36 -0.81 -18.53 -9.14
N ARG A 37 -0.96 -17.53 -8.27
CA ARG A 37 -2.11 -17.45 -7.36
C ARG A 37 -3.28 -16.75 -8.06
N THR A 38 -4.46 -17.33 -7.94
CA THR A 38 -5.70 -16.75 -8.46
C THR A 38 -6.09 -15.52 -7.62
N ASN A 39 -6.59 -14.48 -8.28
CA ASN A 39 -7.17 -13.34 -7.57
C ASN A 39 -8.46 -13.77 -6.91
N GLY A 40 -8.53 -13.63 -5.58
CA GLY A 40 -9.70 -13.99 -4.80
C GLY A 40 -10.40 -12.77 -4.22
N ALA A 41 -11.45 -13.01 -3.46
CA ALA A 41 -12.17 -11.94 -2.75
C ALA A 41 -11.25 -11.25 -1.73
N LEU A 42 -11.39 -9.93 -1.63
CA LEU A 42 -10.62 -9.10 -0.70
C LEU A 42 -11.59 -8.38 0.22
N ASN A 43 -11.71 -8.84 1.45
CA ASN A 43 -12.71 -8.35 2.39
C ASN A 43 -12.18 -7.29 3.36
N THR A 44 -10.86 -7.07 3.36
CA THR A 44 -10.19 -6.09 4.21
C THR A 44 -10.09 -4.75 3.48
N LYS A 45 -10.32 -3.65 4.17
CA LYS A 45 -10.09 -2.31 3.61
C LYS A 45 -8.59 -2.07 3.42
N ILE A 46 -8.20 -1.49 2.30
CA ILE A 46 -6.80 -1.39 1.87
C ILE A 46 -6.45 0.05 1.51
N LEU A 47 -5.44 0.60 2.16
CA LEU A 47 -4.80 1.86 1.75
C LEU A 47 -3.37 1.55 1.31
N ILE A 48 -3.01 1.98 0.12
CA ILE A 48 -1.65 1.85 -0.42
C ILE A 48 -1.08 3.24 -0.64
N GLU A 49 0.07 3.50 -0.02
CA GLU A 49 0.80 4.76 -0.16
C GLU A 49 2.05 4.49 -0.98
N ASN A 50 2.03 4.97 -2.24
CA ASN A 50 2.98 4.58 -3.27
C ASN A 50 3.90 5.74 -3.65
N PRO A 51 5.22 5.60 -3.53
CA PRO A 51 6.14 6.61 -4.05
C PRO A 51 6.16 6.59 -5.58
N ALA A 52 6.06 7.77 -6.20
CA ALA A 52 5.97 7.90 -7.66
C ALA A 52 7.23 7.41 -8.38
N GLU A 53 8.39 7.44 -7.72
CA GLU A 53 9.68 7.11 -8.31
C GLU A 53 10.27 5.82 -7.73
N ASP A 54 9.44 4.89 -7.29
CA ASP A 54 9.88 3.58 -6.83
C ASP A 54 10.05 2.65 -8.04
N GLY A 55 11.30 2.32 -8.34
CA GLY A 55 11.62 1.47 -9.50
C GLY A 55 11.09 0.04 -9.39
N GLY A 56 10.73 -0.42 -8.19
CA GLY A 56 10.11 -1.74 -7.99
C GLY A 56 8.62 -1.77 -8.33
N VAL A 57 8.00 -0.61 -8.52
CA VAL A 57 6.59 -0.52 -8.89
C VAL A 57 6.48 0.03 -10.30
N THR A 58 6.51 -0.86 -11.27
CA THR A 58 6.40 -0.51 -12.69
C THR A 58 4.94 -0.24 -13.07
N PRO A 59 4.67 0.39 -14.23
CA PRO A 59 3.29 0.52 -14.72
C PRO A 59 2.55 -0.81 -14.83
N GLN A 60 3.26 -1.89 -15.18
CA GLN A 60 2.65 -3.22 -15.27
C GLN A 60 2.24 -3.74 -13.89
N VAL A 61 3.10 -3.55 -12.89
CA VAL A 61 2.79 -3.94 -11.50
C VAL A 61 1.56 -3.19 -11.01
N MET A 62 1.48 -1.89 -11.26
CA MET A 62 0.33 -1.08 -10.86
C MET A 62 -0.95 -1.51 -11.60
N SER A 63 -0.86 -1.77 -12.90
CA SER A 63 -2.00 -2.25 -13.69
C SER A 63 -2.52 -3.59 -13.16
N ASN A 64 -1.61 -4.51 -12.83
CA ASN A 64 -1.98 -5.80 -12.25
C ASN A 64 -2.65 -5.64 -10.88
N LEU A 65 -2.17 -4.71 -10.07
CA LEU A 65 -2.78 -4.40 -8.77
C LEU A 65 -4.21 -3.91 -8.93
N VAL A 66 -4.44 -2.96 -9.84
CA VAL A 66 -5.79 -2.42 -10.10
C VAL A 66 -6.74 -3.55 -10.50
N LYS A 67 -6.27 -4.42 -11.39
CA LYS A 67 -7.06 -5.58 -11.81
C LYS A 67 -7.39 -6.51 -10.64
N GLU A 68 -6.39 -6.82 -9.81
CA GLU A 68 -6.56 -7.67 -8.64
C GLU A 68 -7.59 -7.08 -7.66
N MET A 69 -7.47 -5.80 -7.36
CA MET A 69 -8.38 -5.13 -6.42
C MET A 69 -9.82 -5.12 -6.95
N ASN A 70 -9.98 -4.84 -8.22
CA ASN A 70 -11.32 -4.78 -8.84
C ASN A 70 -11.94 -6.17 -8.93
N GLU A 71 -11.19 -7.19 -9.31
CA GLU A 71 -11.69 -8.57 -9.35
C GLU A 71 -12.07 -9.07 -7.95
N GLY A 72 -11.29 -8.69 -6.93
CA GLY A 72 -11.57 -9.05 -5.54
C GLY A 72 -12.67 -8.22 -4.89
N LYS A 73 -13.20 -7.23 -5.59
CA LYS A 73 -14.21 -6.29 -5.07
C LYS A 73 -13.76 -5.63 -3.78
N ALA A 74 -12.48 -5.25 -3.72
CA ALA A 74 -11.90 -4.64 -2.55
C ALA A 74 -12.43 -3.22 -2.33
N ASP A 75 -12.45 -2.80 -1.06
CA ASP A 75 -12.53 -1.40 -0.69
C ASP A 75 -11.09 -0.91 -0.57
N TRP A 76 -10.61 -0.22 -1.58
CA TRP A 76 -9.19 0.08 -1.70
C TRP A 76 -8.92 1.47 -2.25
N GLN A 77 -7.74 1.99 -1.93
CA GLN A 77 -7.27 3.27 -2.43
C GLN A 77 -5.75 3.22 -2.58
N VAL A 78 -5.25 3.78 -3.67
CA VAL A 78 -3.81 4.05 -3.86
C VAL A 78 -3.61 5.54 -3.94
N ILE A 79 -2.67 6.07 -3.16
CA ILE A 79 -2.24 7.45 -3.26
C ILE A 79 -0.78 7.42 -3.70
N THR A 80 -0.48 8.11 -4.81
CA THR A 80 0.89 8.20 -5.32
C THR A 80 1.46 9.56 -4.98
N TYR A 81 2.67 9.57 -4.42
CA TYR A 81 3.34 10.77 -3.92
C TYR A 81 4.45 11.18 -4.88
N ALA A 82 4.36 12.40 -5.41
CA ALA A 82 5.36 12.95 -6.34
C ALA A 82 6.73 13.09 -5.66
N TYR A 83 7.77 13.00 -6.45
CA TYR A 83 9.16 13.21 -6.01
C TYR A 83 9.58 12.29 -4.86
N SER A 84 8.98 11.12 -4.77
CA SER A 84 9.20 10.20 -3.67
C SER A 84 9.75 8.88 -4.19
N LYS A 85 10.79 8.39 -3.54
CA LYS A 85 11.43 7.11 -3.82
C LYS A 85 11.11 6.13 -2.70
N HIS A 86 11.57 4.91 -2.84
CA HIS A 86 11.49 3.93 -1.77
C HIS A 86 12.10 4.53 -0.49
N THR A 87 11.50 4.27 0.66
CA THR A 87 11.89 4.83 1.96
C THR A 87 11.71 6.35 2.14
N PHE A 88 10.84 6.97 1.34
CA PHE A 88 10.63 8.43 1.42
C PHE A 88 10.07 8.89 2.80
N THR A 89 9.53 8.00 3.59
CA THR A 89 8.98 8.33 4.91
C THR A 89 10.00 8.20 6.05
N ASP A 90 11.18 7.66 5.79
CA ASP A 90 12.20 7.42 6.81
C ASP A 90 13.13 8.63 6.94
N PRO A 91 13.10 9.37 8.08
CA PRO A 91 13.98 10.54 8.27
C PRO A 91 15.47 10.24 8.20
N LYS A 92 15.87 8.98 8.36
CA LYS A 92 17.26 8.55 8.27
C LYS A 92 17.68 8.17 6.86
N SER A 93 16.74 8.07 5.93
CA SER A 93 17.05 7.71 4.54
C SER A 93 17.52 8.95 3.77
N PRO A 94 18.50 8.79 2.85
CA PRO A 94 18.85 9.87 1.92
C PRO A 94 17.70 10.25 0.98
N ASP A 95 16.70 9.38 0.85
CA ASP A 95 15.53 9.61 0.00
C ASP A 95 14.34 10.19 0.78
N TYR A 96 14.54 10.62 2.01
CA TYR A 96 13.47 11.20 2.83
C TYR A 96 12.87 12.42 2.17
N ASN A 97 11.55 12.44 2.06
CA ASN A 97 10.78 13.60 1.57
C ASN A 97 9.82 14.01 2.67
N GLU A 98 10.19 15.03 3.44
CA GLU A 98 9.43 15.46 4.62
C GLU A 98 7.98 15.83 4.28
N VAL A 99 7.78 16.59 3.21
CA VAL A 99 6.43 17.05 2.82
C VAL A 99 5.54 15.86 2.51
N MET A 100 6.03 14.95 1.67
CA MET A 100 5.23 13.78 1.28
C MET A 100 5.08 12.77 2.41
N ALA A 101 6.11 12.64 3.26
CA ALA A 101 6.01 11.79 4.45
C ALA A 101 4.91 12.27 5.39
N LYS A 102 4.81 13.57 5.61
CA LYS A 102 3.74 14.16 6.44
C LYS A 102 2.36 13.97 5.82
N ARG A 103 2.24 14.13 4.50
CA ARG A 103 0.99 13.87 3.79
C ARG A 103 0.58 12.41 3.92
N ALA A 104 1.53 11.50 3.71
CA ALA A 104 1.27 10.07 3.83
C ALA A 104 0.78 9.71 5.24
N TRP A 105 1.41 10.27 6.26
CA TRP A 105 1.01 10.04 7.65
C TRP A 105 -0.41 10.56 7.90
N SER A 106 -0.74 11.74 7.38
CA SER A 106 -2.10 12.30 7.50
C SER A 106 -3.15 11.41 6.84
N HIS A 107 -2.85 10.88 5.67
CA HIS A 107 -3.75 9.94 4.99
C HIS A 107 -3.91 8.64 5.78
N THR A 108 -2.82 8.14 6.36
CA THR A 108 -2.84 6.96 7.24
C THR A 108 -3.77 7.20 8.43
N LEU A 109 -3.63 8.35 9.11
CA LEU A 109 -4.47 8.68 10.27
C LEU A 109 -5.94 8.79 9.89
N LEU A 110 -6.24 9.41 8.75
CA LEU A 110 -7.61 9.51 8.25
C LEU A 110 -8.22 8.13 8.02
N PHE A 111 -7.47 7.26 7.38
CA PHE A 111 -7.90 5.87 7.13
C PHE A 111 -8.13 5.11 8.44
N LEU A 112 -7.21 5.21 9.40
CA LEU A 112 -7.36 4.56 10.71
C LEU A 112 -8.58 5.07 11.45
N GLY A 113 -8.85 6.38 11.38
CA GLY A 113 -10.04 6.96 11.99
C GLY A 113 -11.33 6.38 11.42
N GLU A 114 -11.34 6.01 10.15
CA GLU A 114 -12.49 5.35 9.54
C GLU A 114 -12.62 3.89 9.96
N VAL A 115 -11.53 3.12 9.90
CA VAL A 115 -11.63 1.66 10.10
C VAL A 115 -11.67 1.23 11.56
N LEU A 116 -11.24 2.06 12.49
CA LEU A 116 -11.18 1.75 13.92
C LEU A 116 -12.36 2.34 14.72
N LYS A 117 -13.38 2.79 14.04
CA LYS A 117 -14.59 3.28 14.69
C LYS A 117 -15.33 2.18 15.43
#